data_0124192dc10afb341362c467dbb7ada9
#
_entry.id   0124192dc10afb341362c467dbb7ada9
#
_cell.length_a   1.000
_cell.length_b   1.000
_cell.length_c   1.000
_cell.angle_alpha   90.00
_cell.angle_beta   90.00
_cell.angle_gamma   90.00
#
_symmetry.space_group_name_H-M   'P 1'
#
loop_
_entity.id
_entity.type
_entity.pdbx_description
1 polymer ?
#
loop_
_entity_poly.entity_id
_entity_poly.type
_entity_poly.pdbx_seq_one_letter_code
_entity_poly.pdbx_strand_id
1 'polypeptide(L)'
;MATPQLSPGLLVREVDLTVGRADNVLDNIGAIAGPFEIGPVDEAIDIQTEQQLIETFGKPISSDRQYEYWMTASSYLSYGGVLKVVRTGAPTSAGNTVLTNANAGVNSTASETLRINNYDDYQANHTSDSSFSWAAKNPGRWANNLRVCVIDNAADQTIGFSTSSLTSGVSVGTGFTVSLSNVTVPGAGSTSNFNGYLKGIMNGISTTGDISSVDVQIISRVSSAGTETKIDYQQNNSVSSIEVGKNVNFVDTNGNIIAGSALSATTAVDWYDQQTLGLTNSTVYWKSLAPRPVTSNYTSLRNGENDGIHVVVVDDTGSVTGIQGNILEKFLNLSKASDATSDGDSPTQSYYKNF
;
A
#
# COMPACT_ATOMS: atom_id res chain seq x y z
N MET A 1 62.18 -33.87 -16.87
CA MET A 1 62.45 -35.21 -17.43
C MET A 1 63.06 -36.03 -16.33
N ALA A 2 62.44 -37.10 -15.92
CA ALA A 2 62.99 -38.02 -14.95
C ALA A 2 63.99 -38.94 -15.67
N THR A 3 65.25 -38.89 -15.28
CA THR A 3 66.30 -39.83 -15.79
C THR A 3 65.97 -41.25 -15.39
N PRO A 4 66.00 -42.22 -16.31
CA PRO A 4 65.76 -43.57 -15.96
C PRO A 4 66.93 -44.11 -15.12
N GLN A 5 66.63 -44.77 -14.01
CA GLN A 5 67.61 -45.45 -13.15
C GLN A 5 68.18 -46.66 -13.85
N LEU A 6 69.48 -46.69 -14.11
CA LEU A 6 70.18 -47.71 -14.88
C LEU A 6 70.73 -48.84 -14.04
N SER A 7 70.51 -48.89 -12.72
CA SER A 7 70.93 -49.94 -11.85
C SER A 7 69.90 -50.19 -10.74
N PRO A 8 69.81 -51.40 -10.19
CA PRO A 8 68.88 -51.68 -9.09
C PRO A 8 69.28 -50.87 -7.87
N GLY A 9 68.39 -49.92 -7.49
CA GLY A 9 68.54 -49.07 -6.35
C GLY A 9 67.19 -48.87 -5.69
N LEU A 10 67.16 -48.58 -4.37
CA LEU A 10 65.97 -48.29 -3.64
C LEU A 10 65.64 -46.78 -3.90
N LEU A 11 64.52 -46.49 -4.58
CA LEU A 11 63.99 -45.12 -4.71
C LEU A 11 63.06 -44.92 -3.51
N VAL A 12 63.54 -44.22 -2.51
CA VAL A 12 62.68 -43.70 -1.42
C VAL A 12 62.02 -42.44 -1.91
N ARG A 13 60.72 -42.51 -2.07
CA ARG A 13 59.90 -41.34 -2.30
C ARG A 13 59.21 -41.00 -0.98
N GLU A 14 59.62 -39.94 -0.38
CA GLU A 14 58.92 -39.36 0.76
C GLU A 14 57.63 -38.76 0.23
N VAL A 15 56.50 -39.36 0.55
CA VAL A 15 55.17 -38.77 0.32
C VAL A 15 54.75 -38.20 1.66
N ASP A 16 54.85 -36.90 1.78
CA ASP A 16 54.32 -36.19 2.94
C ASP A 16 52.79 -36.29 2.94
N LEU A 17 52.27 -37.25 3.67
CA LEU A 17 50.85 -37.45 3.91
C LEU A 17 50.32 -36.57 5.07
N THR A 18 51.19 -35.75 5.66
CA THR A 18 50.79 -34.85 6.74
C THR A 18 50.31 -33.49 6.24
N VAL A 19 50.39 -33.21 4.92
CA VAL A 19 49.69 -32.06 4.34
C VAL A 19 48.26 -32.45 3.98
N GLY A 20 47.56 -33.00 4.94
CA GLY A 20 46.17 -32.67 5.06
C GLY A 20 46.11 -31.20 5.42
N ARG A 21 46.18 -30.35 4.38
CA ARG A 21 45.71 -28.99 4.51
C ARG A 21 44.26 -29.16 4.94
N ALA A 22 44.00 -29.14 6.24
CA ALA A 22 42.73 -28.68 6.69
C ALA A 22 42.63 -27.30 6.06
N ASP A 23 41.85 -27.16 5.00
CA ASP A 23 41.37 -25.88 4.57
C ASP A 23 40.86 -25.27 5.86
N ASN A 24 41.57 -24.29 6.35
CA ASN A 24 41.10 -23.49 7.46
C ASN A 24 39.90 -22.73 6.91
N VAL A 25 38.79 -23.42 6.78
CA VAL A 25 37.48 -22.83 6.59
C VAL A 25 37.33 -22.07 7.88
N LEU A 26 37.66 -20.80 7.79
CA LEU A 26 37.28 -19.83 8.79
C LEU A 26 35.74 -19.84 8.80
N ASP A 27 35.17 -20.78 9.56
CA ASP A 27 33.76 -20.80 9.88
C ASP A 27 33.47 -19.59 10.79
N ASN A 28 33.53 -18.41 10.17
CA ASN A 28 33.21 -17.16 10.83
C ASN A 28 31.69 -16.92 10.74
N ILE A 29 30.92 -18.00 10.97
CA ILE A 29 29.47 -17.98 11.00
C ILE A 29 29.04 -18.05 12.46
N GLY A 30 28.44 -16.96 12.93
CA GLY A 30 27.78 -16.91 14.23
C GLY A 30 26.27 -17.06 14.10
N ALA A 31 25.59 -17.29 15.23
CA ALA A 31 24.16 -17.29 15.31
C ALA A 31 23.68 -16.56 16.56
N ILE A 32 22.60 -15.80 16.42
CA ILE A 32 21.95 -15.11 17.54
C ILE A 32 20.43 -15.21 17.39
N ALA A 33 19.75 -15.48 18.49
CA ALA A 33 18.30 -15.42 18.57
C ALA A 33 17.92 -14.36 19.61
N GLY A 34 17.04 -13.43 19.25
CA GLY A 34 16.70 -12.32 20.14
C GLY A 34 15.43 -11.57 19.75
N PRO A 35 14.95 -10.71 20.64
CA PRO A 35 13.74 -9.90 20.45
C PRO A 35 14.07 -8.63 19.66
N PHE A 36 14.29 -8.75 18.37
CA PHE A 36 14.49 -7.59 17.50
C PHE A 36 13.16 -6.86 17.23
N GLU A 37 13.24 -5.57 16.88
CA GLU A 37 12.04 -4.72 16.68
C GLU A 37 11.26 -5.10 15.43
N ILE A 38 11.96 -5.31 14.33
CA ILE A 38 11.42 -5.58 12.99
C ILE A 38 12.00 -6.92 12.52
N GLY A 39 11.52 -7.42 11.42
CA GLY A 39 12.03 -8.62 10.75
C GLY A 39 11.12 -9.82 10.90
N PRO A 40 11.36 -10.86 10.10
CA PRO A 40 10.60 -12.09 10.17
C PRO A 40 10.84 -12.80 11.51
N VAL A 41 9.81 -13.49 11.98
CA VAL A 41 9.85 -14.28 13.21
C VAL A 41 10.06 -15.75 12.85
N ASP A 42 10.87 -16.45 13.65
CA ASP A 42 11.17 -17.88 13.48
C ASP A 42 11.82 -18.23 12.13
N GLU A 43 12.48 -17.27 11.51
CA GLU A 43 13.23 -17.44 10.27
C GLU A 43 14.69 -16.99 10.48
N ALA A 44 15.65 -17.78 10.00
CA ALA A 44 17.06 -17.46 10.12
C ALA A 44 17.54 -16.65 8.90
N ILE A 45 17.91 -15.39 9.13
CA ILE A 45 18.40 -14.49 8.09
C ILE A 45 19.92 -14.33 8.21
N ASP A 46 20.62 -14.44 7.08
CA ASP A 46 22.06 -14.24 7.00
C ASP A 46 22.38 -12.75 6.88
N ILE A 47 23.07 -12.22 7.86
CA ILE A 47 23.48 -10.82 7.95
C ILE A 47 25.01 -10.73 7.89
N GLN A 48 25.53 -9.86 7.02
CA GLN A 48 26.97 -9.70 6.82
C GLN A 48 27.47 -8.31 7.26
N THR A 49 26.57 -7.34 7.36
CA THR A 49 26.91 -5.96 7.72
C THR A 49 25.94 -5.38 8.74
N GLU A 50 26.41 -4.42 9.52
CA GLU A 50 25.55 -3.67 10.44
C GLU A 50 24.41 -2.94 9.72
N GLN A 51 24.67 -2.44 8.50
CA GLN A 51 23.64 -1.81 7.68
C GLN A 51 22.49 -2.77 7.34
N GLN A 52 22.81 -4.01 6.94
CA GLN A 52 21.82 -5.05 6.72
C GLN A 52 21.05 -5.40 8.00
N LEU A 53 21.73 -5.39 9.14
CA LEU A 53 21.10 -5.62 10.44
C LEU A 53 20.04 -4.53 10.73
N ILE A 54 20.37 -3.26 10.49
CA ILE A 54 19.44 -2.14 10.65
C ILE A 54 18.24 -2.27 9.67
N GLU A 55 18.50 -2.56 8.42
CA GLU A 55 17.46 -2.66 7.39
C GLU A 55 16.49 -3.82 7.64
N THR A 56 17.01 -4.94 8.15
CA THR A 56 16.20 -6.16 8.36
C THR A 56 15.55 -6.19 9.73
N PHE A 57 16.28 -5.82 10.79
CA PHE A 57 15.86 -6.03 12.18
C PHE A 57 15.65 -4.73 12.98
N GLY A 58 15.80 -3.58 12.32
CA GLY A 58 15.58 -2.27 12.92
C GLY A 58 16.80 -1.73 13.69
N LYS A 59 16.59 -0.58 14.32
CA LYS A 59 17.62 0.12 15.10
C LYS A 59 17.67 -0.40 16.54
N PRO A 60 18.78 -0.18 17.25
CA PRO A 60 18.87 -0.52 18.67
C PRO A 60 17.90 0.36 19.49
N ILE A 61 17.14 -0.26 20.39
CA ILE A 61 16.22 0.43 21.29
C ILE A 61 16.83 0.45 22.69
N SER A 62 17.27 1.60 23.16
CA SER A 62 18.00 1.76 24.43
C SER A 62 17.15 1.50 25.69
N SER A 63 15.83 1.46 25.55
CA SER A 63 14.88 1.26 26.66
C SER A 63 14.43 -0.18 26.87
N ASP A 64 14.92 -1.12 26.07
CA ASP A 64 14.48 -2.51 26.10
C ASP A 64 15.68 -3.46 26.04
N ARG A 65 15.46 -4.72 26.44
CA ARG A 65 16.46 -5.80 26.33
C ARG A 65 16.93 -6.07 24.91
N GLN A 66 16.19 -5.66 23.91
CA GLN A 66 16.56 -5.70 22.50
C GLN A 66 17.94 -5.06 22.27
N TYR A 67 18.28 -4.02 23.01
CA TYR A 67 19.57 -3.34 22.91
C TYR A 67 20.77 -4.27 23.12
N GLU A 68 20.71 -5.18 24.11
CA GLU A 68 21.79 -6.11 24.40
C GLU A 68 22.05 -7.08 23.25
N TYR A 69 20.97 -7.65 22.69
CA TYR A 69 21.06 -8.54 21.54
C TYR A 69 21.55 -7.81 20.29
N TRP A 70 21.02 -6.62 20.06
CA TRP A 70 21.41 -5.80 18.91
C TRP A 70 22.88 -5.43 18.94
N MET A 71 23.39 -4.93 20.08
CA MET A 71 24.80 -4.56 20.25
C MET A 71 25.72 -5.77 20.16
N THR A 72 25.29 -6.93 20.64
CA THR A 72 26.05 -8.19 20.50
C THR A 72 26.16 -8.57 19.02
N ALA A 73 25.08 -8.49 18.28
CA ALA A 73 25.07 -8.76 16.83
C ALA A 73 25.98 -7.79 16.06
N SER A 74 25.85 -6.47 16.33
CA SER A 74 26.69 -5.45 15.71
C SER A 74 28.18 -5.66 16.03
N SER A 75 28.49 -5.95 17.28
CA SER A 75 29.89 -6.24 17.70
C SER A 75 30.45 -7.45 16.98
N TYR A 76 29.69 -8.51 16.81
CA TYR A 76 30.13 -9.69 16.06
C TYR A 76 30.40 -9.35 14.58
N LEU A 77 29.49 -8.61 13.94
CA LEU A 77 29.63 -8.19 12.54
C LEU A 77 30.85 -7.29 12.30
N SER A 78 31.27 -6.52 13.31
CA SER A 78 32.47 -5.68 13.22
C SER A 78 33.76 -6.47 13.03
N TYR A 79 33.79 -7.76 13.38
CA TYR A 79 34.90 -8.68 13.15
C TYR A 79 34.87 -9.37 11.77
N GLY A 80 33.88 -9.06 10.92
CA GLY A 80 33.83 -9.53 9.54
C GLY A 80 33.32 -10.97 9.36
N GLY A 81 32.37 -11.39 10.18
CA GLY A 81 31.69 -12.69 10.05
C GLY A 81 30.32 -12.62 9.38
N VAL A 82 29.75 -13.78 9.08
CA VAL A 82 28.34 -13.91 8.73
C VAL A 82 27.56 -14.27 9.98
N LEU A 83 26.50 -13.54 10.27
CA LEU A 83 25.66 -13.77 11.43
C LEU A 83 24.27 -14.24 11.01
N LYS A 84 23.90 -15.45 11.44
CA LYS A 84 22.51 -15.93 11.31
C LYS A 84 21.69 -15.35 12.46
N VAL A 85 20.75 -14.48 12.11
CA VAL A 85 19.89 -13.80 13.07
C VAL A 85 18.48 -14.40 13.00
N VAL A 86 17.95 -14.79 14.16
CA VAL A 86 16.59 -15.26 14.32
C VAL A 86 15.86 -14.31 15.26
N ARG A 87 14.80 -13.69 14.78
CA ARG A 87 13.91 -12.92 15.63
C ARG A 87 12.98 -13.85 16.38
N THR A 88 13.03 -13.80 17.69
CA THR A 88 12.08 -14.51 18.53
C THR A 88 10.83 -13.66 18.75
N GLY A 89 9.68 -14.30 18.88
CA GLY A 89 8.47 -13.64 19.38
C GLY A 89 8.78 -13.03 20.75
N ALA A 90 8.29 -11.82 21.02
CA ALA A 90 8.57 -11.15 22.28
C ALA A 90 8.14 -12.01 23.48
N PRO A 91 9.05 -12.41 24.36
CA PRO A 91 8.66 -13.01 25.61
C PRO A 91 8.11 -11.90 26.49
N THR A 92 6.83 -11.95 26.75
CA THR A 92 6.22 -11.01 27.68
C THR A 92 6.47 -11.47 29.11
N SER A 93 7.17 -10.68 29.87
CA SER A 93 7.30 -10.84 31.31
C SER A 93 6.03 -10.41 32.07
N ALA A 94 5.00 -10.01 31.41
CA ALA A 94 3.70 -9.66 32.00
C ALA A 94 2.58 -9.81 30.97
N GLY A 95 2.06 -11.06 30.82
CA GLY A 95 0.86 -11.36 30.04
C GLY A 95 1.08 -11.30 28.53
N ASN A 96 1.13 -12.41 27.96
CA ASN A 96 0.91 -12.91 26.60
C ASN A 96 0.57 -11.86 25.50
N THR A 97 1.42 -10.90 25.25
CA THR A 97 1.27 -10.05 24.05
C THR A 97 1.93 -10.77 22.87
N VAL A 98 1.14 -11.52 22.15
CA VAL A 98 1.53 -12.09 20.87
C VAL A 98 1.90 -10.93 19.93
N LEU A 99 3.01 -11.04 19.23
CA LEU A 99 3.33 -10.09 18.18
C LEU A 99 2.31 -10.25 17.05
N THR A 100 1.55 -9.20 16.81
CA THR A 100 0.56 -9.15 15.74
C THR A 100 1.04 -8.22 14.62
N ASN A 101 0.55 -8.46 13.41
CA ASN A 101 0.84 -7.60 12.27
C ASN A 101 -0.15 -6.43 12.26
N ALA A 102 0.37 -5.22 12.10
CA ALA A 102 -0.48 -4.10 11.74
C ALA A 102 -1.22 -4.41 10.44
N ASN A 103 -2.51 -4.18 10.41
CA ASN A 103 -3.34 -4.50 9.26
C ASN A 103 -4.46 -3.49 9.08
N ALA A 104 -4.98 -3.42 7.87
CA ALA A 104 -6.14 -2.61 7.52
C ALA A 104 -7.12 -3.44 6.69
N GLY A 105 -8.38 -3.39 7.05
CA GLY A 105 -9.48 -4.00 6.30
C GLY A 105 -10.23 -2.98 5.44
N VAL A 106 -10.92 -3.46 4.43
CA VAL A 106 -11.71 -2.60 3.52
C VAL A 106 -12.92 -1.97 4.23
N ASN A 107 -13.48 -2.64 5.22
CA ASN A 107 -14.69 -2.23 5.94
C ASN A 107 -14.64 -2.57 7.44
N SER A 108 -13.49 -2.85 7.99
CA SER A 108 -13.39 -3.32 9.37
C SER A 108 -12.28 -2.61 10.14
N THR A 109 -12.48 -2.52 11.42
CA THR A 109 -11.42 -2.22 12.37
C THR A 109 -10.29 -3.23 12.18
N ALA A 110 -9.05 -2.77 12.23
CA ALA A 110 -7.88 -3.64 12.17
C ALA A 110 -8.03 -4.82 13.14
N SER A 111 -7.69 -6.02 12.69
CA SER A 111 -7.72 -7.20 13.55
C SER A 111 -6.50 -7.21 14.46
N GLU A 112 -6.71 -7.11 15.76
CA GLU A 112 -5.64 -7.19 16.76
C GLU A 112 -5.06 -8.61 16.91
N THR A 113 -5.59 -9.58 16.18
CA THR A 113 -5.20 -10.99 16.28
C THR A 113 -4.44 -11.50 15.06
N LEU A 114 -4.32 -10.72 13.99
CA LEU A 114 -3.61 -11.15 12.79
C LEU A 114 -2.15 -11.39 13.10
N ARG A 115 -1.66 -12.57 12.78
CA ARG A 115 -0.27 -12.96 12.95
C ARG A 115 0.25 -13.63 11.69
N ILE A 116 1.23 -13.00 11.06
CA ILE A 116 1.98 -13.50 9.92
C ILE A 116 3.45 -13.43 10.33
N ASN A 117 4.07 -14.57 10.62
CA ASN A 117 5.42 -14.61 11.18
C ASN A 117 6.48 -14.24 10.14
N ASN A 118 6.33 -14.78 8.92
CA ASN A 118 7.24 -14.61 7.79
C ASN A 118 6.52 -14.86 6.47
N TYR A 119 7.25 -14.81 5.36
CA TYR A 119 6.68 -15.00 4.04
C TYR A 119 6.14 -16.41 3.80
N ASP A 120 6.78 -17.42 4.32
CA ASP A 120 6.34 -18.82 4.18
C ASP A 120 5.01 -19.04 4.91
N ASP A 121 4.86 -18.46 6.10
CA ASP A 121 3.60 -18.48 6.85
C ASP A 121 2.48 -17.76 6.09
N TYR A 122 2.78 -16.60 5.46
CA TYR A 122 1.83 -15.92 4.60
C TYR A 122 1.37 -16.80 3.44
N GLN A 123 2.31 -17.43 2.73
CA GLN A 123 2.00 -18.28 1.58
C GLN A 123 1.18 -19.51 1.97
N ALA A 124 1.47 -20.09 3.13
CA ALA A 124 0.79 -21.29 3.59
C ALA A 124 -0.64 -21.04 4.11
N ASN A 125 -0.85 -19.92 4.81
CA ASN A 125 -2.02 -19.74 5.65
C ASN A 125 -2.88 -18.51 5.33
N HIS A 126 -2.34 -17.48 4.65
CA HIS A 126 -2.97 -16.17 4.55
C HIS A 126 -3.25 -15.65 3.13
N THR A 127 -2.87 -16.39 2.08
CA THR A 127 -3.08 -15.98 0.68
C THR A 127 -4.55 -15.84 0.30
N SER A 128 -5.44 -16.57 0.94
CA SER A 128 -6.90 -16.52 0.73
C SER A 128 -7.65 -15.83 1.86
N ASP A 129 -6.96 -15.24 2.82
CA ASP A 129 -7.58 -14.57 3.96
C ASP A 129 -8.21 -13.25 3.50
N SER A 130 -9.52 -13.10 3.75
CA SER A 130 -10.28 -11.89 3.42
C SER A 130 -10.50 -10.96 4.62
N SER A 131 -9.92 -11.27 5.77
CA SER A 131 -10.07 -10.48 6.99
C SER A 131 -9.32 -9.16 6.95
N PHE A 132 -8.35 -9.02 6.04
CA PHE A 132 -7.58 -7.80 5.81
C PHE A 132 -7.37 -7.53 4.32
N SER A 133 -7.16 -6.26 3.97
CA SER A 133 -6.73 -5.84 2.62
C SER A 133 -5.24 -5.55 2.56
N TRP A 134 -4.68 -5.10 3.66
CA TRP A 134 -3.28 -4.75 3.82
C TRP A 134 -2.79 -5.27 5.15
N ALA A 135 -1.62 -5.86 5.17
CA ALA A 135 -0.96 -6.30 6.40
C ALA A 135 0.53 -5.95 6.34
N ALA A 136 1.10 -5.61 7.48
CA ALA A 136 2.54 -5.45 7.58
C ALA A 136 3.22 -6.79 7.35
N LYS A 137 4.27 -6.80 6.57
CA LYS A 137 5.04 -8.02 6.22
C LYS A 137 5.55 -8.78 7.45
N ASN A 138 5.93 -8.03 8.48
CA ASN A 138 6.49 -8.58 9.71
C ASN A 138 5.65 -8.12 10.91
N PRO A 139 5.46 -8.97 11.93
CA PRO A 139 4.72 -8.61 13.12
C PRO A 139 5.48 -7.59 13.98
N GLY A 140 4.74 -6.80 14.73
CA GLY A 140 5.27 -5.82 15.67
C GLY A 140 4.56 -4.46 15.59
N ARG A 141 4.79 -3.64 16.60
CA ARG A 141 4.18 -2.30 16.71
C ARG A 141 4.77 -1.27 15.75
N TRP A 142 5.90 -1.55 15.14
CA TRP A 142 6.61 -0.65 14.25
C TRP A 142 5.75 -0.15 13.08
N ALA A 143 4.85 -1.02 12.58
CA ALA A 143 4.00 -0.71 11.44
C ALA A 143 2.64 -0.08 11.82
N ASN A 144 2.31 0.06 13.11
CA ASN A 144 1.01 0.61 13.52
C ASN A 144 0.78 2.06 13.06
N ASN A 145 1.85 2.78 12.78
CA ASN A 145 1.81 4.17 12.36
C ASN A 145 2.09 4.36 10.86
N LEU A 146 2.21 3.27 10.12
CA LEU A 146 2.25 3.33 8.68
C LEU A 146 0.85 3.54 8.12
N ARG A 147 0.80 4.29 7.03
CA ARG A 147 -0.43 4.49 6.26
C ARG A 147 -0.23 3.98 4.85
N VAL A 148 -1.14 3.13 4.39
CA VAL A 148 -1.24 2.74 2.99
C VAL A 148 -2.28 3.62 2.35
N CYS A 149 -1.84 4.44 1.40
CA CYS A 149 -2.69 5.34 0.64
C CYS A 149 -2.91 4.75 -0.74
N VAL A 150 -4.16 4.68 -1.15
CA VAL A 150 -4.56 4.09 -2.42
C VAL A 150 -5.46 5.05 -3.16
N ILE A 151 -5.27 5.17 -4.47
CA ILE A 151 -6.18 5.89 -5.34
C ILE A 151 -6.30 5.18 -6.68
N ASP A 152 -7.50 5.08 -7.19
CA ASP A 152 -7.77 4.61 -8.55
C ASP A 152 -8.62 5.64 -9.32
N ASN A 153 -9.04 5.30 -10.51
CA ASN A 153 -9.92 6.15 -11.32
C ASN A 153 -11.35 5.57 -11.43
N ALA A 154 -11.70 4.61 -10.58
CA ALA A 154 -13.04 4.09 -10.55
C ALA A 154 -14.02 5.12 -9.99
N ALA A 155 -15.22 5.12 -10.51
CA ALA A 155 -16.29 5.94 -9.98
C ALA A 155 -16.77 5.41 -8.62
N ASP A 156 -17.17 6.32 -7.73
CA ASP A 156 -17.83 5.95 -6.49
C ASP A 156 -19.24 5.41 -6.77
N GLN A 157 -19.87 5.93 -7.82
CA GLN A 157 -21.27 5.65 -8.15
C GLN A 157 -21.60 5.96 -9.60
N THR A 158 -22.52 5.19 -10.18
CA THR A 158 -23.15 5.50 -11.46
C THR A 158 -24.52 6.09 -11.22
N ILE A 159 -24.80 7.24 -11.84
CA ILE A 159 -26.11 7.90 -11.80
C ILE A 159 -26.80 7.65 -13.13
N GLY A 160 -27.88 6.90 -13.08
CA GLY A 160 -28.73 6.64 -14.25
C GLY A 160 -29.75 7.77 -14.49
N PHE A 161 -30.08 8.01 -15.75
CA PHE A 161 -31.12 8.92 -16.17
C PHE A 161 -32.33 8.17 -16.71
N SER A 162 -33.50 8.50 -16.21
CA SER A 162 -34.75 7.86 -16.65
C SER A 162 -35.34 8.49 -17.91
N THR A 163 -34.89 9.67 -18.29
CA THR A 163 -35.32 10.40 -19.49
C THR A 163 -34.20 11.33 -19.96
N SER A 164 -34.17 11.60 -21.25
CA SER A 164 -33.18 12.39 -22.00
C SER A 164 -33.00 13.85 -21.53
N SER A 165 -32.83 14.10 -20.27
CA SER A 165 -32.69 15.46 -19.70
C SER A 165 -31.30 16.04 -19.83
N LEU A 166 -30.30 15.27 -20.22
CA LEU A 166 -28.94 15.72 -20.48
C LEU A 166 -28.70 15.78 -21.99
N THR A 167 -29.05 16.89 -22.56
CA THR A 167 -28.59 17.24 -23.89
C THR A 167 -27.24 17.95 -23.77
N SER A 168 -26.29 17.61 -24.62
CA SER A 168 -24.99 18.25 -24.88
C SER A 168 -24.44 19.30 -23.85
N GLY A 169 -23.15 19.26 -23.64
CA GLY A 169 -22.43 20.25 -22.80
C GLY A 169 -21.85 19.65 -21.50
N VAL A 170 -22.11 18.40 -21.25
CA VAL A 170 -21.52 17.65 -20.12
C VAL A 170 -20.44 16.74 -20.65
N SER A 171 -19.28 16.75 -20.04
CA SER A 171 -18.12 15.91 -20.41
C SER A 171 -17.45 15.37 -19.18
N VAL A 172 -16.62 14.36 -19.35
CA VAL A 172 -15.74 13.86 -18.28
C VAL A 172 -14.95 15.05 -17.70
N GLY A 173 -14.89 15.14 -16.38
CA GLY A 173 -14.34 16.28 -15.68
C GLY A 173 -15.36 17.34 -15.27
N THR A 174 -16.62 17.25 -15.71
CA THR A 174 -17.68 18.15 -15.27
C THR A 174 -18.03 17.91 -13.80
N GLY A 175 -18.15 18.98 -13.02
CA GLY A 175 -18.59 18.92 -11.64
C GLY A 175 -20.08 18.59 -11.51
N PHE A 176 -20.46 17.98 -10.40
CA PHE A 176 -21.86 17.83 -10.04
C PHE A 176 -22.12 18.22 -8.59
N THR A 177 -23.35 18.60 -8.31
CA THR A 177 -23.86 18.80 -6.97
C THR A 177 -25.20 18.09 -6.82
N VAL A 178 -25.46 17.51 -5.66
CA VAL A 178 -26.72 16.86 -5.36
C VAL A 178 -27.22 17.21 -3.97
N SER A 179 -28.46 17.71 -3.88
CA SER A 179 -29.12 17.96 -2.60
C SER A 179 -29.62 16.67 -1.98
N LEU A 180 -29.29 16.47 -0.72
CA LEU A 180 -29.65 15.31 0.07
C LEU A 180 -30.38 15.71 1.35
N SER A 181 -31.34 14.88 1.75
CA SER A 181 -32.06 15.05 3.01
C SER A 181 -32.25 13.71 3.66
N ASN A 182 -31.81 13.62 4.92
CA ASN A 182 -31.97 12.43 5.76
C ASN A 182 -31.35 11.15 5.18
N VAL A 183 -30.14 11.26 4.61
CA VAL A 183 -29.41 10.12 4.04
C VAL A 183 -28.10 9.88 4.77
N THR A 184 -27.56 8.67 4.65
CA THR A 184 -26.21 8.37 5.10
C THR A 184 -25.22 8.74 4.01
N VAL A 185 -24.20 9.52 4.34
CA VAL A 185 -23.17 9.97 3.41
C VAL A 185 -21.78 9.52 3.86
N PRO A 186 -20.85 9.26 2.91
CA PRO A 186 -19.50 8.89 3.22
C PRO A 186 -18.70 10.03 3.86
N GLY A 187 -17.53 9.69 4.37
CA GLY A 187 -16.56 10.61 4.96
C GLY A 187 -16.18 10.23 6.38
N ALA A 188 -15.20 10.91 6.96
CA ALA A 188 -14.73 10.67 8.32
C ALA A 188 -15.90 10.74 9.30
N GLY A 189 -16.24 9.56 9.89
CA GLY A 189 -17.46 9.37 10.63
C GLY A 189 -18.68 9.41 9.70
N SER A 190 -19.10 8.26 9.15
CA SER A 190 -20.32 8.21 8.34
C SER A 190 -21.45 8.91 9.08
N THR A 191 -22.04 9.91 8.45
CA THR A 191 -23.10 10.71 9.07
C THR A 191 -24.44 10.14 8.62
N SER A 192 -25.13 9.46 9.51
CA SER A 192 -26.55 9.14 9.33
C SER A 192 -27.40 10.43 9.44
N ASN A 193 -28.47 10.48 8.68
CA ASN A 193 -29.39 11.65 8.64
C ASN A 193 -28.74 12.96 8.17
N PHE A 194 -27.85 12.88 7.20
CA PHE A 194 -27.23 14.05 6.60
C PHE A 194 -28.27 14.90 5.85
N ASN A 195 -28.21 16.22 6.07
CA ASN A 195 -28.96 17.22 5.33
C ASN A 195 -27.99 18.24 4.77
N GLY A 196 -28.03 18.44 3.45
CA GLY A 196 -27.11 19.34 2.76
C GLY A 196 -26.94 18.93 1.31
N TYR A 197 -25.75 19.08 0.77
CA TYR A 197 -25.46 18.63 -0.58
C TYR A 197 -24.06 18.01 -0.69
N LEU A 198 -23.91 17.11 -1.65
CA LEU A 198 -22.62 16.57 -2.05
C LEU A 198 -22.08 17.33 -3.24
N LYS A 199 -20.76 17.39 -3.32
CA LYS A 199 -20.00 17.84 -4.49
C LYS A 199 -19.19 16.68 -5.04
N GLY A 200 -19.08 16.60 -6.34
CA GLY A 200 -18.27 15.60 -7.00
C GLY A 200 -17.97 15.96 -8.44
N ILE A 201 -17.42 15.01 -9.14
CA ILE A 201 -17.00 15.14 -10.54
C ILE A 201 -17.37 13.91 -11.34
N MET A 202 -17.65 14.10 -12.62
CA MET A 202 -17.91 13.02 -13.55
C MET A 202 -16.62 12.38 -14.04
N ASN A 203 -16.53 11.06 -13.90
CA ASN A 203 -15.42 10.25 -14.38
C ASN A 203 -15.71 9.58 -15.72
N GLY A 204 -16.97 9.29 -15.99
CA GLY A 204 -17.39 8.60 -17.20
C GLY A 204 -18.79 9.02 -17.63
N ILE A 205 -19.08 8.78 -18.90
CA ILE A 205 -20.40 9.03 -19.51
C ILE A 205 -20.74 7.82 -20.35
N SER A 206 -21.92 7.26 -20.12
CA SER A 206 -22.50 6.25 -20.99
C SER A 206 -23.59 6.85 -21.84
N THR A 207 -23.52 6.64 -23.13
CA THR A 207 -24.50 7.15 -24.11
C THR A 207 -25.11 6.00 -24.88
N THR A 208 -26.45 6.00 -24.97
CA THR A 208 -27.20 5.12 -25.89
C THR A 208 -28.08 6.03 -26.74
N GLY A 209 -27.45 6.88 -27.59
CA GLY A 209 -28.09 7.98 -28.30
C GLY A 209 -28.00 9.28 -27.51
N ASP A 210 -28.72 9.40 -26.40
CA ASP A 210 -28.57 10.42 -25.38
C ASP A 210 -27.76 9.89 -24.21
N ILE A 211 -27.28 10.79 -23.31
CA ILE A 211 -26.56 10.39 -22.10
C ILE A 211 -27.52 9.60 -21.21
N SER A 212 -27.25 8.30 -21.03
CA SER A 212 -28.09 7.39 -20.24
C SER A 212 -27.63 7.26 -18.78
N SER A 213 -26.36 7.41 -18.55
CA SER A 213 -25.78 7.41 -17.20
C SER A 213 -24.45 8.14 -17.14
N VAL A 214 -24.07 8.57 -15.96
CA VAL A 214 -22.74 9.15 -15.68
C VAL A 214 -22.12 8.47 -14.49
N ASP A 215 -20.83 8.23 -14.58
CA ASP A 215 -20.04 7.76 -13.47
C ASP A 215 -19.47 8.96 -12.72
N VAL A 216 -19.62 8.96 -11.41
CA VAL A 216 -19.28 10.12 -10.58
C VAL A 216 -18.38 9.70 -9.43
N GLN A 217 -17.55 10.64 -9.02
CA GLN A 217 -16.75 10.53 -7.82
C GLN A 217 -17.09 11.67 -6.86
N ILE A 218 -17.30 11.33 -5.60
CA ILE A 218 -17.71 12.28 -4.57
C ILE A 218 -16.47 12.88 -3.93
N ILE A 219 -16.39 14.20 -3.83
CA ILE A 219 -15.23 14.94 -3.33
C ILE A 219 -15.48 15.49 -1.93
N SER A 220 -16.66 16.05 -1.70
CA SER A 220 -16.98 16.67 -0.43
C SER A 220 -18.48 16.66 -0.13
N ARG A 221 -18.81 16.89 1.12
CA ARG A 221 -20.16 17.14 1.61
C ARG A 221 -20.24 18.52 2.24
N VAL A 222 -21.33 19.22 1.99
CA VAL A 222 -21.61 20.52 2.59
C VAL A 222 -22.90 20.41 3.40
N SER A 223 -22.82 20.65 4.70
CA SER A 223 -23.98 20.59 5.59
C SER A 223 -24.96 21.72 5.29
N SER A 224 -26.20 21.61 5.77
CA SER A 224 -27.19 22.68 5.70
C SER A 224 -26.75 23.98 6.37
N ALA A 225 -25.80 23.92 7.29
CA ALA A 225 -25.17 25.08 7.93
C ALA A 225 -24.03 25.70 7.09
N GLY A 226 -23.71 25.12 5.90
CA GLY A 226 -22.66 25.62 5.02
C GLY A 226 -21.26 25.08 5.33
N THR A 227 -21.11 24.17 6.31
CA THR A 227 -19.82 23.59 6.64
C THR A 227 -19.44 22.53 5.61
N GLU A 228 -18.33 22.74 4.91
CA GLU A 228 -17.78 21.77 3.95
C GLU A 228 -16.82 20.81 4.65
N THR A 229 -17.01 19.51 4.39
CA THR A 229 -16.13 18.43 4.85
C THR A 229 -15.66 17.67 3.62
N LYS A 230 -14.35 17.59 3.41
CA LYS A 230 -13.77 16.77 2.34
C LYS A 230 -14.03 15.30 2.60
N ILE A 231 -14.21 14.57 1.51
CA ILE A 231 -14.32 13.11 1.53
C ILE A 231 -13.07 12.60 0.83
N ASP A 232 -12.18 12.02 1.61
CA ASP A 232 -10.99 11.38 1.07
C ASP A 232 -11.39 10.13 0.28
N TYR A 233 -10.58 9.76 -0.71
CA TYR A 233 -10.80 8.56 -1.46
C TYR A 233 -10.87 7.35 -0.51
N GLN A 234 -12.00 6.66 -0.57
CA GLN A 234 -12.23 5.39 0.11
C GLN A 234 -12.95 4.45 -0.86
N GLN A 235 -12.61 3.18 -0.80
CA GLN A 235 -13.37 2.20 -1.55
C GLN A 235 -14.83 2.21 -1.05
N ASN A 236 -15.80 2.39 -1.98
CA ASN A 236 -17.24 2.44 -1.72
C ASN A 236 -17.77 3.72 -1.04
N ASN A 237 -17.43 4.87 -1.57
CA ASN A 237 -18.07 6.15 -1.19
C ASN A 237 -19.47 6.34 -1.79
N SER A 238 -20.12 5.31 -2.24
CA SER A 238 -21.45 5.41 -2.85
C SER A 238 -22.50 5.90 -1.85
N VAL A 239 -23.43 6.71 -2.35
CA VAL A 239 -24.60 7.14 -1.59
C VAL A 239 -25.83 6.58 -2.26
N SER A 240 -26.57 5.76 -1.54
CA SER A 240 -27.82 5.21 -2.05
C SER A 240 -28.81 6.33 -2.38
N SER A 241 -29.51 6.18 -3.50
CA SER A 241 -30.58 7.11 -3.92
C SER A 241 -30.16 8.44 -4.52
N ILE A 242 -28.95 8.59 -5.06
CA ILE A 242 -28.63 9.68 -5.94
C ILE A 242 -29.16 9.32 -7.35
N GLU A 243 -30.19 10.01 -7.77
CA GLU A 243 -30.78 9.87 -9.11
C GLU A 243 -30.95 11.25 -9.75
N VAL A 244 -30.80 11.31 -11.07
CA VAL A 244 -31.13 12.53 -11.81
C VAL A 244 -32.63 12.80 -11.69
N GLY A 245 -32.97 14.07 -11.44
CA GLY A 245 -34.33 14.49 -11.09
C GLY A 245 -34.54 14.66 -9.59
N LYS A 246 -33.59 14.23 -8.74
CA LYS A 246 -33.58 14.49 -7.29
C LYS A 246 -32.58 15.61 -6.94
N ASN A 247 -32.70 16.76 -7.57
CA ASN A 247 -31.86 17.93 -7.30
C ASN A 247 -30.37 17.71 -7.62
N VAL A 248 -30.06 17.04 -8.70
CA VAL A 248 -28.72 16.93 -9.25
C VAL A 248 -28.49 18.06 -10.24
N ASN A 249 -27.39 18.78 -10.10
CA ASN A 249 -26.95 19.78 -11.07
C ASN A 249 -25.52 19.44 -11.52
N PHE A 250 -25.26 19.69 -12.80
CA PHE A 250 -23.92 19.67 -13.38
C PHE A 250 -23.42 21.09 -13.53
N VAL A 251 -22.16 21.30 -13.17
CA VAL A 251 -21.56 22.64 -13.13
C VAL A 251 -20.24 22.64 -13.90
N ASP A 252 -19.95 23.79 -14.54
CA ASP A 252 -18.67 24.02 -15.20
C ASP A 252 -17.55 24.34 -14.20
N THR A 253 -16.36 24.60 -14.70
CA THR A 253 -15.18 24.97 -13.89
C THR A 253 -15.33 26.28 -13.15
N ASN A 254 -16.29 27.14 -13.57
CA ASN A 254 -16.60 28.40 -12.95
C ASN A 254 -17.77 28.31 -11.95
N GLY A 255 -18.35 27.10 -11.81
CA GLY A 255 -19.49 26.84 -10.93
C GLY A 255 -20.85 27.20 -11.52
N ASN A 256 -20.93 27.51 -12.82
CA ASN A 256 -22.22 27.78 -13.49
C ASN A 256 -22.93 26.45 -13.77
N ILE A 257 -24.24 26.45 -13.58
CA ILE A 257 -25.07 25.28 -13.86
C ILE A 257 -25.16 25.08 -15.37
N ILE A 258 -24.75 23.91 -15.83
CA ILE A 258 -24.84 23.50 -17.23
C ILE A 258 -26.12 22.72 -17.47
N ALA A 259 -26.49 21.85 -16.55
CA ALA A 259 -27.70 21.01 -16.62
C ALA A 259 -28.19 20.63 -15.22
N GLY A 260 -29.47 20.29 -15.11
CA GLY A 260 -30.10 19.87 -13.85
C GLY A 260 -30.97 20.90 -13.20
N SER A 261 -31.41 20.68 -11.97
CA SER A 261 -32.23 21.58 -11.17
C SER A 261 -31.36 22.57 -10.43
N ALA A 262 -31.78 23.82 -10.27
CA ALA A 262 -30.98 24.88 -9.68
C ALA A 262 -30.63 24.62 -8.20
N LEU A 263 -29.36 24.46 -7.92
CA LEU A 263 -28.77 24.52 -6.59
C LEU A 263 -27.83 25.72 -6.50
N SER A 264 -27.36 26.04 -5.31
CA SER A 264 -26.28 27.01 -5.17
C SER A 264 -25.07 26.54 -5.94
N ALA A 265 -24.64 27.33 -6.94
CA ALA A 265 -23.51 27.01 -7.78
C ALA A 265 -22.25 26.86 -6.93
N THR A 266 -21.53 25.79 -7.13
CA THR A 266 -20.23 25.55 -6.51
C THR A 266 -19.20 25.33 -7.59
N THR A 267 -18.00 25.86 -7.41
CA THR A 267 -16.92 25.69 -8.38
C THR A 267 -16.58 24.22 -8.53
N ALA A 268 -16.75 23.70 -9.73
CA ALA A 268 -16.28 22.34 -10.05
C ALA A 268 -14.77 22.37 -10.19
N VAL A 269 -14.10 21.49 -9.48
CA VAL A 269 -12.66 21.28 -9.56
C VAL A 269 -12.46 19.81 -9.91
N ASP A 270 -11.41 19.51 -10.68
CA ASP A 270 -11.07 18.11 -10.96
C ASP A 270 -10.90 17.36 -9.63
N TRP A 271 -11.63 16.27 -9.46
CA TRP A 271 -11.62 15.52 -8.21
C TRP A 271 -10.21 15.07 -7.84
N TYR A 272 -9.40 14.65 -8.82
CA TYR A 272 -8.04 14.19 -8.59
C TYR A 272 -7.15 15.30 -8.02
N ASP A 273 -7.37 16.53 -8.45
CA ASP A 273 -6.66 17.71 -7.92
C ASP A 273 -6.95 17.99 -6.45
N GLN A 274 -8.07 17.50 -5.95
CA GLN A 274 -8.49 17.65 -4.56
C GLN A 274 -8.10 16.48 -3.68
N GLN A 275 -7.73 15.33 -4.27
CA GLN A 275 -7.41 14.13 -3.50
C GLN A 275 -6.07 14.27 -2.78
N THR A 276 -6.08 13.90 -1.51
CA THR A 276 -4.90 13.93 -0.64
C THR A 276 -4.58 12.52 -0.14
N LEU A 277 -3.39 12.34 0.41
CA LEU A 277 -3.01 11.09 1.06
C LEU A 277 -3.73 10.87 2.41
N GLY A 278 -4.51 11.83 2.89
CA GLY A 278 -5.24 11.74 4.15
C GLY A 278 -4.35 11.64 5.38
N LEU A 279 -3.16 12.23 5.37
CA LEU A 279 -2.21 12.15 6.47
C LEU A 279 -2.68 12.92 7.71
N THR A 280 -2.28 12.49 8.89
CA THR A 280 -2.79 13.01 10.17
C THR A 280 -2.48 14.49 10.40
N ASN A 281 -1.27 14.94 10.09
CA ASN A 281 -0.83 16.31 10.37
C ASN A 281 -0.23 17.04 9.15
N SER A 282 -0.37 16.49 7.96
CA SER A 282 0.13 17.11 6.73
C SER A 282 -0.84 16.91 5.58
N THR A 283 -0.81 17.82 4.61
CA THR A 283 -1.64 17.72 3.40
C THR A 283 -0.71 17.51 2.22
N VAL A 284 -0.71 16.30 1.69
CA VAL A 284 -0.01 15.95 0.45
C VAL A 284 -1.04 15.54 -0.59
N TYR A 285 -1.03 16.22 -1.72
CA TYR A 285 -1.96 15.92 -2.83
C TYR A 285 -1.41 14.84 -3.73
N TRP A 286 -2.27 13.94 -4.18
CA TRP A 286 -1.90 12.88 -5.13
C TRP A 286 -1.28 13.44 -6.41
N LYS A 287 -1.78 14.54 -6.94
CA LYS A 287 -1.25 15.21 -8.13
C LYS A 287 0.21 15.65 -8.02
N SER A 288 0.70 15.84 -6.79
CA SER A 288 2.13 16.16 -6.57
C SER A 288 3.04 14.94 -6.66
N LEU A 289 2.48 13.74 -6.61
CA LEU A 289 3.21 12.48 -6.65
C LEU A 289 3.13 11.79 -8.01
N ALA A 290 1.96 11.80 -8.63
CA ALA A 290 1.70 11.14 -9.89
C ALA A 290 0.53 11.81 -10.65
N PRO A 291 0.45 11.67 -11.98
CA PRO A 291 -0.75 11.96 -12.72
C PRO A 291 -1.88 10.98 -12.33
N ARG A 292 -3.12 11.31 -12.71
CA ARG A 292 -4.29 10.44 -12.50
C ARG A 292 -4.02 9.02 -12.99
N PRO A 293 -4.41 7.98 -12.24
CA PRO A 293 -4.39 6.61 -12.74
C PRO A 293 -5.21 6.49 -14.02
N VAL A 294 -4.73 5.74 -14.96
CA VAL A 294 -5.40 5.54 -16.26
C VAL A 294 -5.65 4.06 -16.50
N THR A 295 -6.51 3.76 -17.44
CA THR A 295 -6.70 2.39 -17.93
C THR A 295 -5.41 1.92 -18.57
N SER A 296 -4.92 0.75 -18.16
CA SER A 296 -3.72 0.14 -18.76
C SER A 296 -3.99 -0.29 -20.20
N ASN A 297 -2.92 -0.31 -21.01
CA ASN A 297 -3.01 -0.83 -22.38
C ASN A 297 -3.50 -2.28 -22.40
N TYR A 298 -3.04 -3.07 -21.45
CA TYR A 298 -3.46 -4.46 -21.29
C TYR A 298 -4.98 -4.59 -21.15
N THR A 299 -5.56 -3.80 -20.27
CA THR A 299 -7.01 -3.81 -19.99
C THR A 299 -7.81 -3.18 -21.13
N SER A 300 -7.31 -2.08 -21.72
CA SER A 300 -7.95 -1.43 -22.85
C SER A 300 -8.09 -2.32 -24.07
N LEU A 301 -7.07 -3.13 -24.40
CA LEU A 301 -7.11 -4.12 -25.49
C LEU A 301 -8.15 -5.24 -25.25
N ARG A 302 -8.64 -5.38 -24.02
CA ARG A 302 -9.67 -6.36 -23.62
C ARG A 302 -11.02 -5.73 -23.35
N ASN A 303 -11.21 -4.48 -23.79
CA ASN A 303 -12.43 -3.69 -23.57
C ASN A 303 -12.76 -3.48 -22.06
N GLY A 304 -11.74 -3.49 -21.20
CA GLY A 304 -11.87 -3.11 -19.80
C GLY A 304 -11.49 -1.65 -19.58
N GLU A 305 -11.85 -1.11 -18.44
CA GLU A 305 -11.61 0.29 -18.06
C GLU A 305 -11.26 0.40 -16.57
N ASN A 306 -10.62 1.51 -16.20
CA ASN A 306 -10.40 1.94 -14.81
C ASN A 306 -9.67 0.91 -13.93
N ASP A 307 -8.73 0.18 -14.51
CA ASP A 307 -7.89 -0.77 -13.78
C ASP A 307 -6.68 -0.13 -13.10
N GLY A 308 -6.28 1.06 -13.54
CA GLY A 308 -5.13 1.76 -12.98
C GLY A 308 -5.30 2.13 -11.52
N ILE A 309 -4.25 1.91 -10.73
CA ILE A 309 -4.21 2.18 -9.31
C ILE A 309 -2.83 2.70 -8.89
N HIS A 310 -2.79 3.61 -7.94
CA HIS A 310 -1.57 4.03 -7.26
C HIS A 310 -1.63 3.62 -5.81
N VAL A 311 -0.52 3.13 -5.30
CA VAL A 311 -0.36 2.75 -3.89
C VAL A 311 0.89 3.46 -3.35
N VAL A 312 0.76 4.08 -2.20
CA VAL A 312 1.86 4.79 -1.53
C VAL A 312 1.86 4.40 -0.06
N VAL A 313 3.03 4.02 0.44
CA VAL A 313 3.23 3.72 1.86
C VAL A 313 3.93 4.90 2.52
N VAL A 314 3.37 5.40 3.60
CA VAL A 314 3.80 6.62 4.28
C VAL A 314 4.01 6.35 5.77
N ASP A 315 5.09 6.89 6.33
CA ASP A 315 5.28 6.99 7.77
C ASP A 315 4.49 8.18 8.32
N ASP A 316 3.21 7.96 8.64
CA ASP A 316 2.25 9.03 8.98
C ASP A 316 2.63 9.81 10.25
N THR A 317 3.31 9.16 11.18
CA THR A 317 3.71 9.78 12.46
C THR A 317 5.20 10.05 12.61
N GLY A 318 6.03 9.56 11.69
CA GLY A 318 7.48 9.65 11.77
C GLY A 318 8.12 8.62 12.71
N SER A 319 7.39 7.58 13.09
CA SER A 319 7.90 6.57 14.04
C SER A 319 8.97 5.65 13.46
N VAL A 320 8.98 5.48 12.14
CA VAL A 320 9.94 4.62 11.44
C VAL A 320 11.16 5.41 10.98
N THR A 321 10.95 6.54 10.32
CA THR A 321 12.02 7.33 9.71
C THR A 321 12.50 8.50 10.58
N GLY A 322 11.73 8.89 11.59
CA GLY A 322 11.92 10.10 12.35
C GLY A 322 11.33 11.36 11.68
N ILE A 323 10.77 11.25 10.49
CA ILE A 323 10.17 12.36 9.73
C ILE A 323 8.71 12.02 9.44
N GLN A 324 7.81 12.80 10.02
CA GLN A 324 6.39 12.64 9.81
C GLN A 324 5.99 12.90 8.35
N GLY A 325 5.14 12.04 7.80
CA GLY A 325 4.66 12.13 6.43
C GLY A 325 5.69 11.73 5.37
N ASN A 326 6.80 11.10 5.79
CA ASN A 326 7.80 10.60 4.86
C ASN A 326 7.25 9.43 4.04
N ILE A 327 7.39 9.53 2.72
CA ILE A 327 6.98 8.48 1.80
C ILE A 327 8.07 7.40 1.78
N LEU A 328 7.70 6.19 2.17
CA LEU A 328 8.59 5.03 2.19
C LEU A 328 8.67 4.37 0.82
N GLU A 329 7.50 4.11 0.22
CA GLU A 329 7.40 3.41 -1.05
C GLU A 329 6.29 4.02 -1.92
N LYS A 330 6.51 3.99 -3.25
CA LYS A 330 5.54 4.45 -4.25
C LYS A 330 5.40 3.39 -5.34
N PHE A 331 4.22 2.88 -5.48
CA PHE A 331 3.84 1.95 -6.55
C PHE A 331 2.80 2.65 -7.42
N LEU A 332 3.23 3.11 -8.57
CA LEU A 332 2.42 3.94 -9.46
C LEU A 332 2.06 3.16 -10.72
N ASN A 333 0.84 3.41 -11.23
CA ASN A 333 0.35 2.80 -12.47
C ASN A 333 0.31 1.25 -12.43
N LEU A 334 0.00 0.69 -11.26
CA LEU A 334 -0.31 -0.72 -11.15
C LEU A 334 -1.71 -1.00 -11.70
N SER A 335 -2.00 -2.26 -11.98
CA SER A 335 -3.31 -2.69 -12.46
C SER A 335 -4.08 -3.48 -11.39
N LYS A 336 -5.39 -3.33 -11.39
CA LYS A 336 -6.32 -4.18 -10.61
C LYS A 336 -6.64 -5.50 -11.31
N ALA A 337 -6.29 -5.65 -12.59
CA ALA A 337 -6.48 -6.88 -13.32
C ALA A 337 -5.40 -7.91 -12.94
N SER A 338 -5.84 -9.08 -12.49
CA SER A 338 -4.97 -10.10 -11.91
C SER A 338 -3.96 -10.70 -12.90
N ASP A 339 -4.24 -10.60 -14.17
CA ASP A 339 -3.45 -11.10 -15.29
C ASP A 339 -2.74 -9.99 -16.07
N ALA A 340 -2.80 -8.75 -15.60
CA ALA A 340 -2.18 -7.63 -16.27
C ALA A 340 -0.66 -7.71 -16.30
N THR A 341 -0.12 -7.34 -17.45
CA THR A 341 1.32 -7.24 -17.66
C THR A 341 1.69 -5.85 -18.17
N SER A 342 2.93 -5.43 -17.88
CA SER A 342 3.48 -4.19 -18.42
C SER A 342 3.67 -4.29 -19.93
N ASP A 343 3.68 -3.14 -20.60
CA ASP A 343 4.01 -3.05 -22.02
C ASP A 343 5.52 -3.27 -22.24
N GLY A 344 5.89 -3.84 -23.39
CA GLY A 344 7.28 -3.97 -23.82
C GLY A 344 7.68 -5.41 -24.19
N ASP A 345 8.94 -5.55 -24.61
CA ASP A 345 9.50 -6.83 -25.10
C ASP A 345 9.71 -7.87 -23.99
N SER A 346 9.72 -7.44 -22.73
CA SER A 346 9.82 -8.31 -21.56
C SER A 346 8.72 -7.93 -20.56
N PRO A 347 7.50 -8.37 -20.80
CA PRO A 347 6.37 -8.00 -19.94
C PRO A 347 6.53 -8.58 -18.54
N THR A 348 6.44 -7.71 -17.54
CA THR A 348 6.41 -8.07 -16.12
C THR A 348 4.99 -7.94 -15.59
N GLN A 349 4.66 -8.72 -14.57
CA GLN A 349 3.35 -8.63 -13.94
C GLN A 349 3.16 -7.24 -13.31
N SER A 350 2.02 -6.62 -13.58
CA SER A 350 1.65 -5.30 -13.06
C SER A 350 0.47 -5.33 -12.10
N TYR A 351 0.03 -6.51 -11.72
CA TYR A 351 -1.05 -6.68 -10.74
C TYR A 351 -0.61 -6.24 -9.35
N TYR A 352 -1.36 -5.32 -8.74
CA TYR A 352 -0.97 -4.66 -7.50
C TYR A 352 -0.77 -5.57 -6.28
N LYS A 353 -1.34 -6.78 -6.28
CA LYS A 353 -1.15 -7.75 -5.18
C LYS A 353 0.10 -8.62 -5.31
N ASN A 354 0.70 -8.67 -6.49
CA ASN A 354 1.85 -9.52 -6.79
C ASN A 354 3.10 -8.73 -7.16
N PHE A 355 3.04 -7.43 -7.01
CA PHE A 355 4.11 -6.50 -7.38
C PHE A 355 5.14 -6.33 -6.24
#